data_cfd09e4d8adcffd287f33902910fb5b2
#
_entry.id   cfd09e4d8adcffd287f33902910fb5b2
#
_cell.length_a   1.000
_cell.length_b   1.000
_cell.length_c   1.000
_cell.angle_alpha   90.00
_cell.angle_beta   90.00
_cell.angle_gamma   90.00
#
_symmetry.space_group_name_H-M   'P 1'
#
loop_
_entity.id
_entity.type
_entity.pdbx_description
1 polymer ?
#
loop_
_entity_poly.entity_id
_entity_poly.type
_entity_poly.pdbx_seq_one_letter_code
_entity_poly.pdbx_strand_id
1 'polypeptide(L)'
;MIHSYYYKFFRKKFYMKRGPKPRLITEEFLAKVEHLAARGLSQQQVCHALGFSETWWYDAKQKNSDISDSFKRGQAKGLAEVSNAIYEQALNGSTGAACFFLKNRDPDRWSDVKSVNAVQINISKMTDTQLLEELRSDPVVSKSLQSFIPQLDE
;
A
#
# COMPACT_ATOMS: atom_id res chain seq x y z
N MET A 1 70.38 -18.66 -13.27
CA MET A 1 70.07 -18.29 -11.88
C MET A 1 69.15 -17.06 -11.84
N ILE A 2 68.01 -17.05 -12.57
CA ILE A 2 67.09 -15.88 -12.62
C ILE A 2 65.63 -16.32 -12.51
N HIS A 3 65.34 -17.57 -12.13
CA HIS A 3 63.96 -18.09 -12.10
C HIS A 3 63.32 -18.19 -10.69
N SER A 4 63.99 -17.69 -9.63
CA SER A 4 63.51 -17.85 -8.27
C SER A 4 62.89 -16.60 -7.62
N TYR A 5 62.90 -15.43 -8.30
CA TYR A 5 62.44 -14.20 -7.70
C TYR A 5 61.00 -13.83 -8.07
N TYR A 6 60.39 -14.48 -9.06
CA TYR A 6 59.03 -14.13 -9.52
C TYR A 6 57.91 -14.82 -8.73
N TYR A 7 58.16 -15.86 -7.99
CA TYR A 7 57.13 -16.60 -7.24
C TYR A 7 56.84 -16.05 -5.82
N LYS A 8 57.64 -15.12 -5.30
CA LYS A 8 57.43 -14.56 -3.96
C LYS A 8 56.51 -13.36 -3.90
N PHE A 9 56.14 -12.76 -5.03
CA PHE A 9 55.37 -11.53 -5.03
C PHE A 9 53.83 -11.71 -5.17
N PHE A 10 53.36 -12.91 -5.51
CA PHE A 10 51.93 -13.16 -5.76
C PHE A 10 51.22 -13.89 -4.61
N ARG A 11 51.79 -14.02 -3.45
CA ARG A 11 51.09 -14.45 -2.21
C ARG A 11 50.69 -13.27 -1.32
N LYS A 12 50.16 -12.17 -1.89
CA LYS A 12 49.24 -11.36 -1.09
C LYS A 12 47.99 -12.22 -0.91
N LYS A 13 47.91 -12.93 0.24
CA LYS A 13 46.68 -13.48 0.75
C LYS A 13 45.63 -12.36 0.62
N PHE A 14 44.72 -12.49 -0.32
CA PHE A 14 43.46 -11.77 -0.27
C PHE A 14 42.78 -12.24 1.02
N TYR A 15 42.99 -11.51 2.08
CA TYR A 15 42.11 -11.55 3.24
C TYR A 15 40.77 -11.01 2.74
N MET A 16 39.91 -11.88 2.22
CA MET A 16 38.50 -11.58 2.10
C MET A 16 38.05 -11.23 3.51
N LYS A 17 37.81 -9.95 3.78
CA LYS A 17 37.16 -9.54 5.00
C LYS A 17 35.90 -10.41 5.09
N ARG A 18 35.84 -11.28 6.10
CA ARG A 18 34.61 -12.04 6.36
C ARG A 18 33.49 -11.04 6.38
N GLY A 19 32.52 -11.21 5.51
CA GLY A 19 31.32 -10.36 5.51
C GLY A 19 30.72 -10.29 6.91
N PRO A 20 29.89 -9.31 7.20
CA PRO A 20 29.23 -9.21 8.49
C PRO A 20 28.60 -10.58 8.84
N LYS A 21 28.77 -10.98 10.11
CA LYS A 21 28.22 -12.26 10.58
C LYS A 21 26.76 -12.37 10.19
N PRO A 22 26.29 -13.52 9.69
CA PRO A 22 24.89 -13.71 9.38
C PRO A 22 24.07 -13.36 10.64
N ARG A 23 23.19 -12.38 10.51
CA ARG A 23 22.30 -11.98 11.61
C ARG A 23 21.27 -13.10 11.77
N LEU A 24 21.21 -13.71 12.94
CA LEU A 24 20.28 -14.79 13.24
C LEU A 24 18.87 -14.20 13.36
N ILE A 25 17.93 -14.84 12.69
CA ILE A 25 16.51 -14.57 12.86
C ILE A 25 16.09 -15.33 14.14
N THR A 26 15.92 -14.58 15.20
CA THR A 26 15.51 -15.10 16.51
C THR A 26 14.02 -14.85 16.73
N GLU A 27 13.42 -15.55 17.68
CA GLU A 27 12.02 -15.29 18.10
C GLU A 27 11.84 -13.84 18.55
N GLU A 28 12.83 -13.27 19.25
CA GLU A 28 12.80 -11.87 19.65
C GLU A 28 12.76 -10.92 18.45
N PHE A 29 13.50 -11.22 17.39
CA PHE A 29 13.44 -10.46 16.13
C PHE A 29 12.05 -10.55 15.49
N LEU A 30 11.48 -11.75 15.42
CA LEU A 30 10.13 -11.97 14.85
C LEU A 30 9.06 -11.25 15.67
N ALA A 31 9.16 -11.25 17.00
CA ALA A 31 8.27 -10.50 17.87
C ALA A 31 8.36 -8.98 17.65
N LYS A 32 9.58 -8.44 17.43
CA LYS A 32 9.76 -7.02 17.07
C LYS A 32 9.15 -6.69 15.72
N VAL A 33 9.29 -7.57 14.73
CA VAL A 33 8.65 -7.42 13.41
C VAL A 33 7.14 -7.36 13.57
N GLU A 34 6.55 -8.32 14.29
CA GLU A 34 5.12 -8.39 14.55
C GLU A 34 4.60 -7.13 15.27
N HIS A 35 5.30 -6.68 16.30
CA HIS A 35 4.94 -5.48 17.05
C HIS A 35 4.97 -4.20 16.22
N LEU A 36 5.99 -4.02 15.35
CA LEU A 36 6.08 -2.86 14.48
C LEU A 36 5.01 -2.91 13.38
N ALA A 37 4.75 -4.09 12.81
CA ALA A 37 3.70 -4.29 11.82
C ALA A 37 2.31 -4.02 12.39
N ALA A 38 2.04 -4.37 13.66
CA ALA A 38 0.79 -4.07 14.36
C ALA A 38 0.53 -2.55 14.48
N ARG A 39 1.57 -1.74 14.50
CA ARG A 39 1.47 -0.28 14.50
C ARG A 39 1.25 0.34 13.11
N GLY A 40 1.05 -0.48 12.09
CA GLY A 40 0.78 -0.04 10.73
C GLY A 40 2.02 0.32 9.90
N LEU A 41 3.23 -0.01 10.36
CA LEU A 41 4.44 0.26 9.60
C LEU A 41 4.51 -0.64 8.36
N SER A 42 4.93 -0.06 7.24
CA SER A 42 5.24 -0.82 6.02
C SER A 42 6.48 -1.69 6.20
N GLN A 43 6.69 -2.66 5.31
CA GLN A 43 7.87 -3.53 5.36
C GLN A 43 9.19 -2.74 5.31
N GLN A 44 9.27 -1.70 4.51
CA GLN A 44 10.43 -0.80 4.44
C GLN A 44 10.66 -0.07 5.77
N GLN A 45 9.59 0.47 6.36
CA GLN A 45 9.68 1.15 7.65
C GLN A 45 10.10 0.21 8.77
N VAL A 46 9.57 -1.03 8.80
CA VAL A 46 9.97 -2.05 9.78
C VAL A 46 11.44 -2.41 9.61
N CYS A 47 11.90 -2.63 8.39
CA CYS A 47 13.28 -2.93 8.06
C CYS A 47 14.22 -1.81 8.57
N HIS A 48 13.91 -0.55 8.26
CA HIS A 48 14.70 0.60 8.70
C HIS A 48 14.67 0.79 10.22
N ALA A 49 13.51 0.61 10.85
CA ALA A 49 13.37 0.70 12.32
C ALA A 49 14.21 -0.36 13.05
N LEU A 50 14.40 -1.53 12.44
CA LEU A 50 15.24 -2.60 12.96
C LEU A 50 16.74 -2.46 12.57
N GLY A 51 17.11 -1.44 11.80
CA GLY A 51 18.48 -1.17 11.37
C GLY A 51 19.00 -2.13 10.31
N PHE A 52 18.13 -2.60 9.42
CA PHE A 52 18.49 -3.47 8.30
C PHE A 52 18.37 -2.72 6.97
N SER A 53 19.09 -3.19 5.95
CA SER A 53 18.89 -2.73 4.57
C SER A 53 17.71 -3.46 3.93
N GLU A 54 17.06 -2.83 2.96
CA GLU A 54 15.95 -3.44 2.22
C GLU A 54 16.39 -4.71 1.49
N THR A 55 17.58 -4.71 0.88
CA THR A 55 18.14 -5.89 0.22
C THR A 55 18.24 -7.06 1.19
N TRP A 56 18.79 -6.83 2.40
CA TRP A 56 18.87 -7.86 3.42
C TRP A 56 17.49 -8.38 3.83
N TRP A 57 16.51 -7.48 3.97
CA TRP A 57 15.15 -7.82 4.35
C TRP A 57 14.49 -8.76 3.34
N TYR A 58 14.58 -8.43 2.04
CA TYR A 58 14.01 -9.27 1.00
C TYR A 58 14.70 -10.62 0.88
N ASP A 59 16.03 -10.67 0.97
CA ASP A 59 16.80 -11.91 0.98
C ASP A 59 16.47 -12.79 2.19
N ALA A 60 16.31 -12.18 3.37
CA ALA A 60 15.95 -12.88 4.59
C ALA A 60 14.55 -13.49 4.51
N LYS A 61 13.58 -12.74 3.95
CA LYS A 61 12.20 -13.23 3.72
C LYS A 61 12.15 -14.41 2.74
N GLN A 62 12.96 -14.40 1.70
CA GLN A 62 13.02 -15.52 0.75
C GLN A 62 13.58 -16.79 1.43
N LYS A 63 14.50 -16.63 2.35
CA LYS A 63 15.13 -17.75 3.07
C LYS A 63 14.33 -18.26 4.27
N ASN A 64 13.50 -17.40 4.86
CA ASN A 64 12.71 -17.70 6.04
C ASN A 64 11.33 -17.05 5.96
N SER A 65 10.32 -17.90 5.80
CA SER A 65 8.89 -17.49 5.73
C SER A 65 8.39 -16.86 7.03
N ASP A 66 8.98 -17.20 8.19
CA ASP A 66 8.54 -16.74 9.52
C ASP A 66 8.52 -15.22 9.63
N ILE A 67 9.43 -14.52 8.91
CA ILE A 67 9.45 -13.05 8.85
C ILE A 67 8.16 -12.53 8.19
N SER A 68 7.77 -13.14 7.08
CA SER A 68 6.56 -12.77 6.36
C SER A 68 5.30 -13.04 7.18
N ASP A 69 5.29 -14.17 7.87
CA ASP A 69 4.15 -14.60 8.68
C ASP A 69 4.03 -13.75 9.96
N SER A 70 5.14 -13.41 10.60
CA SER A 70 5.15 -12.48 11.74
C SER A 70 4.69 -11.08 11.33
N PHE A 71 5.10 -10.60 10.15
CA PHE A 71 4.63 -9.32 9.62
C PHE A 71 3.11 -9.32 9.39
N LYS A 72 2.58 -10.35 8.72
CA LYS A 72 1.14 -10.50 8.48
C LYS A 72 0.33 -10.61 9.77
N ARG A 73 0.82 -11.41 10.75
CA ARG A 73 0.19 -11.50 12.08
C ARG A 73 0.13 -10.16 12.77
N GLY A 74 1.23 -9.39 12.72
CA GLY A 74 1.24 -8.04 13.28
C GLY A 74 0.20 -7.14 12.65
N GLN A 75 0.13 -7.09 11.32
CA GLN A 75 -0.89 -6.31 10.61
C GLN A 75 -2.31 -6.71 11.02
N ALA A 76 -2.59 -8.01 11.09
CA ALA A 76 -3.90 -8.51 11.50
C ALA A 76 -4.24 -8.12 12.95
N LYS A 77 -3.28 -8.22 13.88
CA LYS A 77 -3.46 -7.78 15.28
C LYS A 77 -3.77 -6.29 15.38
N GLY A 78 -2.96 -5.44 14.71
CA GLY A 78 -3.18 -4.00 14.76
C GLY A 78 -4.53 -3.60 14.16
N LEU A 79 -4.93 -4.23 13.05
CA LEU A 79 -6.24 -4.01 12.47
C LEU A 79 -7.37 -4.42 13.43
N ALA A 80 -7.23 -5.56 14.09
CA ALA A 80 -8.21 -6.04 15.06
C ALA A 80 -8.33 -5.09 16.26
N GLU A 81 -7.21 -4.63 16.83
CA GLU A 81 -7.18 -3.69 17.95
C GLU A 81 -7.88 -2.36 17.62
N VAL A 82 -7.55 -1.76 16.46
CA VAL A 82 -8.18 -0.51 16.02
C VAL A 82 -9.65 -0.71 15.70
N SER A 83 -10.02 -1.84 15.05
CA SER A 83 -11.42 -2.16 14.76
C SER A 83 -12.24 -2.31 16.05
N ASN A 84 -11.69 -2.99 17.06
CA ASN A 84 -12.33 -3.12 18.37
C ASN A 84 -12.49 -1.76 19.07
N ALA A 85 -11.46 -0.90 19.01
CA ALA A 85 -11.53 0.43 19.61
C ALA A 85 -12.62 1.30 18.95
N ILE A 86 -12.76 1.24 17.64
CA ILE A 86 -13.85 1.95 16.92
C ILE A 86 -15.20 1.37 17.28
N TYR A 87 -15.33 0.05 17.35
CA TYR A 87 -16.55 -0.64 17.74
C TYR A 87 -16.99 -0.26 19.15
N GLU A 88 -16.08 -0.30 20.12
CA GLU A 88 -16.36 0.11 21.50
C GLU A 88 -16.78 1.59 21.60
N GLN A 89 -16.11 2.48 20.85
CA GLN A 89 -16.51 3.88 20.79
C GLN A 89 -17.92 4.07 20.21
N ALA A 90 -18.29 3.27 19.20
CA ALA A 90 -19.62 3.29 18.61
C ALA A 90 -20.69 2.86 19.63
N LEU A 91 -20.44 1.78 20.38
CA LEU A 91 -21.33 1.29 21.44
C LEU A 91 -21.48 2.29 22.61
N ASN A 92 -20.41 3.03 22.90
CA ASN A 92 -20.38 4.06 23.94
C ASN A 92 -21.04 5.40 23.49
N GLY A 93 -21.75 5.43 22.36
CA GLY A 93 -22.55 6.56 21.90
C GLY A 93 -21.84 7.54 20.96
N SER A 94 -20.65 7.22 20.46
CA SER A 94 -19.99 8.03 19.42
C SER A 94 -20.66 7.83 18.07
N THR A 95 -21.50 8.78 17.66
CA THR A 95 -22.17 8.75 16.34
C THR A 95 -21.17 8.69 15.18
N GLY A 96 -20.04 9.42 15.28
CA GLY A 96 -18.98 9.39 14.26
C GLY A 96 -18.36 8.02 14.10
N ALA A 97 -18.03 7.33 15.20
CA ALA A 97 -17.49 5.97 15.16
C ALA A 97 -18.53 4.97 14.63
N ALA A 98 -19.80 5.10 15.01
CA ALA A 98 -20.89 4.26 14.52
C ALA A 98 -21.08 4.43 13.00
N CYS A 99 -21.16 5.66 12.50
CA CYS A 99 -21.26 5.94 11.08
C CYS A 99 -20.05 5.42 10.30
N PHE A 100 -18.83 5.65 10.80
CA PHE A 100 -17.61 5.15 10.18
C PHE A 100 -17.62 3.62 10.09
N PHE A 101 -17.95 2.94 11.18
CA PHE A 101 -18.00 1.49 11.21
C PHE A 101 -19.03 0.92 10.22
N LEU A 102 -20.27 1.44 10.25
CA LEU A 102 -21.36 0.97 9.40
C LEU A 102 -21.09 1.21 7.92
N LYS A 103 -20.60 2.39 7.55
CA LYS A 103 -20.26 2.73 6.15
C LYS A 103 -19.17 1.84 5.58
N ASN A 104 -18.19 1.42 6.38
CA ASN A 104 -17.11 0.55 5.92
C ASN A 104 -17.48 -0.94 5.94
N ARG A 105 -18.43 -1.35 6.80
CA ARG A 105 -18.82 -2.76 6.91
C ARG A 105 -19.99 -3.15 6.02
N ASP A 106 -20.93 -2.23 5.81
CA ASP A 106 -22.11 -2.45 4.98
C ASP A 106 -22.37 -1.20 4.12
N PRO A 107 -21.48 -0.91 3.16
CA PRO A 107 -21.55 0.28 2.30
C PRO A 107 -22.84 0.32 1.46
N ASP A 108 -23.43 -0.83 1.14
CA ASP A 108 -24.64 -0.92 0.32
C ASP A 108 -25.84 -0.30 1.04
N ARG A 109 -25.87 -0.36 2.37
CA ARG A 109 -26.96 0.19 3.18
C ARG A 109 -26.64 1.55 3.79
N TRP A 110 -25.36 1.82 4.09
CA TRP A 110 -24.93 2.98 4.88
C TRP A 110 -24.04 3.96 4.13
N SER A 111 -23.90 3.83 2.83
CA SER A 111 -23.16 4.78 2.01
C SER A 111 -23.91 6.13 1.90
N ASP A 112 -23.20 7.24 2.12
CA ASP A 112 -23.75 8.59 1.89
C ASP A 112 -23.92 8.91 0.41
N VAL A 113 -23.18 8.23 -0.44
CA VAL A 113 -23.17 8.43 -1.88
C VAL A 113 -23.86 7.23 -2.51
N LYS A 114 -25.07 7.42 -3.02
CA LYS A 114 -25.51 6.57 -4.12
C LYS A 114 -24.39 6.65 -5.14
N SER A 115 -23.73 5.52 -5.40
CA SER A 115 -22.64 5.46 -6.36
C SER A 115 -23.10 6.16 -7.64
N VAL A 116 -22.63 7.37 -7.84
CA VAL A 116 -22.64 7.96 -9.16
C VAL A 116 -21.66 7.05 -9.90
N ASN A 117 -22.17 6.20 -10.76
CA ASN A 117 -21.36 5.51 -11.75
C ASN A 117 -20.74 6.65 -12.58
N ALA A 118 -19.59 7.13 -12.12
CA ALA A 118 -18.77 8.04 -12.90
C ALA A 118 -18.31 7.22 -14.11
N VAL A 119 -19.04 7.29 -15.18
CA VAL A 119 -18.59 6.83 -16.49
C VAL A 119 -17.37 7.69 -16.77
N GLN A 120 -16.19 7.10 -16.65
CA GLN A 120 -14.93 7.78 -16.93
C GLN A 120 -14.81 7.88 -18.46
N ILE A 121 -15.43 8.92 -19.02
CA ILE A 121 -15.38 9.20 -20.44
C ILE A 121 -13.96 9.69 -20.73
N ASN A 122 -13.24 8.93 -21.53
CA ASN A 122 -11.88 9.29 -21.93
C ASN A 122 -11.96 10.31 -23.09
N ILE A 123 -12.26 11.57 -22.73
CA ILE A 123 -12.50 12.69 -23.66
C ILE A 123 -11.35 12.87 -24.66
N SER A 124 -10.11 12.53 -24.26
CA SER A 124 -8.92 12.70 -25.12
C SER A 124 -8.87 11.74 -26.32
N LYS A 125 -9.74 10.72 -26.36
CA LYS A 125 -9.82 9.74 -27.45
C LYS A 125 -11.11 9.81 -28.27
N MET A 126 -12.02 10.69 -27.89
CA MET A 126 -13.29 10.86 -28.57
C MET A 126 -13.16 11.91 -29.70
N THR A 127 -13.81 11.66 -30.82
CA THR A 127 -14.00 12.66 -31.86
C THR A 127 -15.06 13.66 -31.43
N ASP A 128 -15.04 14.88 -31.99
CA ASP A 128 -16.03 15.94 -31.69
C ASP A 128 -17.47 15.45 -31.86
N THR A 129 -17.72 14.63 -32.87
CA THR A 129 -19.05 14.03 -33.14
C THR A 129 -19.48 13.07 -32.06
N GLN A 130 -18.56 12.20 -31.57
CA GLN A 130 -18.83 11.27 -30.48
C GLN A 130 -19.06 12.01 -29.17
N LEU A 131 -18.29 13.07 -28.92
CA LEU A 131 -18.45 13.90 -27.73
C LEU A 131 -19.82 14.60 -27.71
N LEU A 132 -20.25 15.14 -28.84
CA LEU A 132 -21.57 15.77 -28.98
C LEU A 132 -22.72 14.77 -28.80
N GLU A 133 -22.57 13.55 -29.26
CA GLU A 133 -23.57 12.50 -29.11
C GLU A 133 -23.71 12.04 -27.66
N GLU A 134 -22.56 11.88 -26.96
CA GLU A 134 -22.54 11.57 -25.54
C GLU A 134 -23.15 12.69 -24.68
N LEU A 135 -22.82 13.95 -24.96
CA LEU A 135 -23.40 15.13 -24.29
C LEU A 135 -24.92 15.23 -24.52
N ARG A 136 -25.42 14.85 -25.68
CA ARG A 136 -26.86 14.80 -25.95
C ARG A 136 -27.58 13.65 -25.25
N SER A 137 -26.89 12.55 -25.00
CA SER A 137 -27.45 11.38 -24.30
C SER A 137 -27.59 11.61 -22.79
N ASP A 138 -26.84 12.56 -22.22
CA ASP A 138 -26.94 12.90 -20.80
C ASP A 138 -28.21 13.74 -20.56
N PRO A 139 -29.16 13.23 -19.74
CA PRO A 139 -30.46 13.92 -19.52
C PRO A 139 -30.29 15.27 -18.83
N VAL A 140 -29.23 15.52 -18.08
CA VAL A 140 -28.97 16.80 -17.39
C VAL A 140 -28.45 17.82 -18.39
N VAL A 141 -27.48 17.42 -19.22
CA VAL A 141 -26.88 18.26 -20.25
C VAL A 141 -27.89 18.56 -21.36
N SER A 142 -28.65 17.56 -21.81
CA SER A 142 -29.71 17.73 -22.82
C SER A 142 -30.76 18.76 -22.40
N LYS A 143 -31.20 18.70 -21.13
CA LYS A 143 -32.16 19.67 -20.59
C LYS A 143 -31.56 21.09 -20.48
N SER A 144 -30.29 21.19 -20.13
CA SER A 144 -29.59 22.48 -20.06
C SER A 144 -29.39 23.07 -21.47
N LEU A 145 -28.98 22.26 -22.46
CA LEU A 145 -28.83 22.69 -23.84
C LEU A 145 -30.15 23.18 -24.44
N GLN A 146 -31.27 22.50 -24.18
CA GLN A 146 -32.59 22.94 -24.64
C GLN A 146 -33.00 24.31 -24.08
N SER A 147 -32.51 24.72 -22.92
CA SER A 147 -32.76 26.04 -22.35
C SER A 147 -31.95 27.17 -23.00
N PHE A 148 -30.85 26.84 -23.70
CA PHE A 148 -30.00 27.83 -24.39
C PHE A 148 -30.28 27.96 -25.86
N ILE A 149 -30.86 26.96 -26.53
CA ILE A 149 -31.18 26.99 -27.98
C ILE A 149 -32.10 28.15 -28.37
N PRO A 150 -33.14 28.57 -27.62
CA PRO A 150 -33.99 29.68 -27.98
C PRO A 150 -33.30 31.04 -28.00
N GLN A 151 -32.10 31.16 -27.45
CA GLN A 151 -31.35 32.42 -27.36
C GLN A 151 -30.36 32.62 -28.52
N LEU A 152 -30.20 31.63 -29.39
CA LEU A 152 -29.26 31.67 -30.53
C LEU A 152 -29.93 31.98 -31.86
N ASP A 153 -31.29 32.02 -31.90
CA ASP A 153 -32.09 32.31 -33.09
C ASP A 153 -32.63 33.78 -33.14
N GLU A 154 -32.16 34.65 -32.21
CA GLU A 154 -32.36 36.09 -32.24
C GLU A 154 -31.06 36.82 -32.67
#